data_3c9a710561bcf7716d3dd52bca373d5a
#
_entry.id   3c9a710561bcf7716d3dd52bca373d5a
#
_cell.length_a   1.000
_cell.length_b   1.000
_cell.length_c   1.000
_cell.angle_alpha   90.00
_cell.angle_beta   90.00
_cell.angle_gamma   90.00
#
_symmetry.space_group_name_H-M   'P 1'
#
loop_
_entity.id
_entity.type
_entity.pdbx_description
1 polymer ?
#
loop_
_entity_poly.entity_id
_entity_poly.type
_entity_poly.pdbx_seq_one_letter_code
_entity_poly.pdbx_strand_id
1 'polypeptide(L)'
;MPDLKPLSIAIYRRGPAWVDGRTLRDQETLVDHGRFLAALERSGRAVHAGPAHRLDEVPAADPIGMASFPCPPAEASALLRDDPGLVSGLLLCDVLPWHVADA
;
A
#
# COMPACT_ATOMS: atom_id res chain seq x y z
N MET A 1 8.29 -15.62 -25.92
CA MET A 1 8.39 -14.77 -24.71
C MET A 1 7.04 -14.14 -24.44
N PRO A 2 6.44 -14.29 -23.27
CA PRO A 2 5.19 -13.61 -22.99
C PRO A 2 5.41 -12.09 -22.93
N ASP A 3 4.39 -11.34 -23.33
CA ASP A 3 4.39 -9.91 -23.16
C ASP A 3 4.30 -9.56 -21.67
N LEU A 4 4.85 -8.42 -21.32
CA LEU A 4 4.77 -7.89 -19.96
C LEU A 4 3.73 -6.77 -19.91
N LYS A 5 2.90 -6.81 -18.87
CA LYS A 5 1.91 -5.77 -18.61
C LYS A 5 2.50 -4.80 -17.59
N PRO A 6 2.61 -3.51 -17.92
CA PRO A 6 3.16 -2.53 -17.00
C PRO A 6 2.13 -2.17 -15.93
N LEU A 7 2.55 -2.33 -14.66
CA LEU A 7 1.81 -1.90 -13.49
C LEU A 7 2.72 -1.03 -12.64
N SER A 8 2.17 -0.51 -11.55
CA SER A 8 2.94 0.08 -10.47
C SER A 8 2.66 -0.69 -9.20
N ILE A 9 3.64 -0.74 -8.30
CA ILE A 9 3.49 -1.32 -6.97
C ILE A 9 3.89 -0.29 -5.93
N ALA A 10 3.02 -0.10 -4.93
CA ALA A 10 3.31 0.68 -3.75
C ALA A 10 3.69 -0.28 -2.63
N ILE A 11 4.84 -0.02 -2.00
CA ILE A 11 5.35 -0.83 -0.89
C ILE A 11 5.37 0.08 0.33
N TYR A 12 4.62 -0.30 1.36
CA TYR A 12 4.46 0.51 2.57
C TYR A 12 5.42 0.04 3.65
N ARG A 13 6.12 1.01 4.24
CA ARG A 13 7.05 0.83 5.35
C ARG A 13 6.56 1.59 6.57
N ARG A 14 7.00 1.20 7.77
CA ARG A 14 6.72 1.93 8.99
C ARG A 14 7.29 3.33 8.90
N GLY A 15 6.45 4.32 9.20
CA GLY A 15 6.81 5.73 9.23
C GLY A 15 7.11 6.21 10.65
N PRO A 16 7.40 7.51 10.81
CA PRO A 16 7.78 8.08 12.11
C PRO A 16 6.66 8.02 13.16
N ALA A 17 5.39 7.95 12.75
CA ALA A 17 4.27 7.86 13.67
C ALA A 17 3.91 6.41 14.04
N TRP A 18 4.59 5.43 13.48
CA TRP A 18 4.38 4.02 13.83
C TRP A 18 4.77 3.77 15.29
N VAL A 19 3.94 3.05 16.02
CA VAL A 19 4.20 2.72 17.42
C VAL A 19 4.65 1.26 17.51
N ASP A 20 5.90 1.05 17.87
CA ASP A 20 6.45 -0.29 18.04
C ASP A 20 5.72 -1.03 19.17
N GLY A 21 5.57 -2.33 19.01
CA GLY A 21 4.91 -3.19 19.99
C GLY A 21 3.40 -3.25 19.88
N ARG A 22 2.77 -2.42 19.07
CA ARG A 22 1.33 -2.49 18.80
C ARG A 22 1.06 -3.39 17.58
N THR A 23 -0.08 -4.08 17.62
CA THR A 23 -0.58 -4.82 16.46
C THR A 23 -0.93 -3.85 15.33
N LEU A 24 -1.06 -4.38 14.12
CA LEU A 24 -1.52 -3.56 12.98
C LEU A 24 -2.85 -2.88 13.33
N ARG A 25 -3.80 -3.65 13.86
CA ARG A 25 -5.14 -3.14 14.20
C ARG A 25 -5.10 -1.96 15.16
N ASP A 26 -4.14 -1.94 16.07
CA ASP A 26 -4.05 -0.93 17.12
C ASP A 26 -3.22 0.31 16.72
N GLN A 27 -2.68 0.34 15.50
CA GLN A 27 -2.04 1.54 14.98
C GLN A 27 -3.09 2.58 14.61
N GLU A 28 -2.93 3.82 15.08
CA GLU A 28 -3.83 4.91 14.68
C GLU A 28 -3.77 5.11 13.16
N THR A 29 -4.89 5.45 12.58
CA THR A 29 -5.07 5.72 11.14
C THR A 29 -4.88 4.52 10.20
N LEU A 30 -4.47 3.34 10.70
CA LEU A 30 -4.30 2.18 9.82
C LEU A 30 -5.64 1.72 9.21
N VAL A 31 -6.73 1.78 9.98
CA VAL A 31 -8.08 1.44 9.47
C VAL A 31 -8.49 2.41 8.38
N ASP A 32 -8.22 3.70 8.55
CA ASP A 32 -8.52 4.73 7.55
C ASP A 32 -7.69 4.53 6.29
N HIS A 33 -6.41 4.18 6.43
CA HIS A 33 -5.55 3.78 5.32
C HIS A 33 -6.15 2.60 4.54
N GLY A 34 -6.57 1.56 5.25
CA GLY A 34 -7.20 0.39 4.63
C GLY A 34 -8.47 0.74 3.88
N ARG A 35 -9.31 1.60 4.43
CA ARG A 35 -10.53 2.07 3.77
C ARG A 35 -10.23 2.88 2.52
N PHE A 36 -9.18 3.72 2.58
CA PHE A 36 -8.74 4.51 1.43
C PHE A 36 -8.33 3.59 0.27
N LEU A 37 -7.48 2.60 0.54
CA LEU A 37 -7.05 1.64 -0.49
C LEU A 37 -8.19 0.77 -1.00
N ALA A 38 -9.10 0.34 -0.12
CA ALA A 38 -10.26 -0.44 -0.52
C ALA A 38 -11.19 0.34 -1.47
N ALA A 39 -11.32 1.65 -1.27
CA ALA A 39 -12.08 2.51 -2.16
C ALA A 39 -11.44 2.60 -3.55
N LEU A 40 -10.11 2.70 -3.62
CA LEU A 40 -9.39 2.68 -4.90
C LEU A 40 -9.57 1.34 -5.61
N GLU A 41 -9.54 0.23 -4.87
CA GLU A 41 -9.73 -1.10 -5.43
C GLU A 41 -11.16 -1.25 -5.99
N ARG A 42 -12.18 -0.84 -5.23
CA ARG A 42 -13.58 -0.89 -5.69
C ARG A 42 -13.83 -0.03 -6.94
N SER A 43 -13.13 1.07 -7.08
CA SER A 43 -13.28 1.96 -8.25
C SER A 43 -12.43 1.51 -9.44
N GLY A 44 -11.67 0.42 -9.32
CA GLY A 44 -10.79 -0.08 -10.37
C GLY A 44 -9.48 0.69 -10.53
N ARG A 45 -9.19 1.64 -9.64
CA ARG A 45 -7.95 2.41 -9.69
C ARG A 45 -6.77 1.65 -9.09
N ALA A 46 -7.04 0.73 -8.17
CA ALA A 46 -6.07 -0.24 -7.68
C ALA A 46 -6.52 -1.65 -8.10
N VAL A 47 -5.56 -2.54 -8.36
CA VAL A 47 -5.85 -3.93 -8.70
C VAL A 47 -6.01 -4.76 -7.42
N HIS A 48 -4.99 -4.73 -6.58
CA HIS A 48 -4.97 -5.39 -5.27
C HIS A 48 -4.34 -4.47 -4.25
N ALA A 49 -4.79 -4.58 -3.00
CA ALA A 49 -4.20 -3.88 -1.88
C ALA A 49 -4.44 -4.69 -0.61
N GLY A 50 -3.47 -4.71 0.28
CA GLY A 50 -3.62 -5.40 1.54
C GLY A 50 -2.37 -5.38 2.42
N PRO A 51 -2.53 -5.77 3.69
CA PRO A 51 -1.41 -5.88 4.61
C PRO A 51 -0.55 -7.10 4.31
N ALA A 52 0.73 -7.01 4.64
CA ALA A 52 1.69 -8.11 4.54
C ALA A 52 1.71 -8.96 5.82
N HIS A 53 0.98 -8.55 6.84
CA HIS A 53 0.87 -9.21 8.14
C HIS A 53 -0.60 -9.35 8.53
N ARG A 54 -0.90 -10.23 9.47
CA ARG A 54 -2.23 -10.33 10.02
C ARG A 54 -2.52 -9.11 10.89
N LEU A 55 -3.78 -8.70 10.96
CA LEU A 55 -4.17 -7.50 11.71
C LEU A 55 -3.93 -7.62 13.21
N ASP A 56 -3.91 -8.84 13.74
CA ASP A 56 -3.67 -9.12 15.17
C ASP A 56 -2.19 -9.39 15.49
N GLU A 57 -1.31 -9.24 14.51
CA GLU A 57 0.15 -9.39 14.71
C GLU A 57 0.83 -8.07 15.03
N VAL A 58 1.91 -8.16 15.80
CA VAL A 58 2.91 -7.11 15.90
C VAL A 58 3.93 -7.40 14.80
N PRO A 59 4.01 -6.60 13.74
CA PRO A 59 4.90 -6.91 12.63
C PRO A 59 6.36 -6.83 13.06
N ALA A 60 7.14 -7.85 12.68
CA ALA A 60 8.56 -7.92 13.01
C ALA A 60 9.43 -7.11 12.04
N ALA A 61 8.93 -6.83 10.84
CA ALA A 61 9.72 -6.18 9.78
C ALA A 61 8.80 -5.59 8.70
N ASP A 62 9.36 -4.66 7.93
CA ASP A 62 8.75 -4.19 6.69
C ASP A 62 8.83 -5.25 5.58
N PRO A 63 7.97 -5.21 4.57
CA PRO A 63 6.93 -4.21 4.36
C PRO A 63 5.71 -4.45 5.26
N ILE A 64 4.96 -3.38 5.52
CA ILE A 64 3.70 -3.47 6.26
C ILE A 64 2.55 -3.89 5.33
N GLY A 65 2.59 -3.47 4.10
CA GLY A 65 1.60 -3.82 3.10
C GLY A 65 2.01 -3.39 1.71
N MET A 66 1.17 -3.73 0.74
CA MET A 66 1.42 -3.43 -0.67
C MET A 66 0.13 -3.14 -1.40
N ALA A 67 0.24 -2.40 -2.51
CA ALA A 67 -0.87 -2.16 -3.41
C ALA A 67 -0.36 -2.14 -4.84
N SER A 68 -1.15 -2.64 -5.78
CA SER A 68 -0.80 -2.60 -7.21
C SER A 68 -1.80 -1.76 -7.99
N PHE A 69 -1.31 -1.07 -9.02
CA PHE A 69 -2.08 -0.10 -9.78
C PHE A 69 -1.89 -0.33 -11.29
N PRO A 70 -2.98 -0.23 -12.09
CA PRO A 70 -2.89 -0.37 -13.54
C PRO A 70 -2.49 0.94 -14.23
N CYS A 71 -1.49 1.63 -13.71
CA CYS A 71 -1.06 2.94 -14.19
C CYS A 71 0.43 3.15 -13.90
N PRO A 72 1.07 4.15 -14.53
CA PRO A 72 2.49 4.46 -14.26
C PRO A 72 2.72 4.94 -12.82
N PRO A 73 3.95 4.81 -12.29
CA PRO A 73 4.27 5.20 -10.91
C PRO A 73 3.89 6.64 -10.54
N ALA A 74 4.07 7.60 -11.42
CA ALA A 74 3.71 8.99 -11.15
C ALA A 74 2.21 9.15 -10.91
N GLU A 75 1.39 8.43 -11.68
CA GLU A 75 -0.07 8.45 -11.54
C GLU A 75 -0.51 7.74 -10.27
N ALA A 76 0.11 6.58 -9.97
CA ALA A 76 -0.14 5.86 -8.73
C ALA A 76 0.21 6.71 -7.51
N SER A 77 1.36 7.40 -7.54
CA SER A 77 1.77 8.31 -6.47
C SER A 77 0.75 9.44 -6.26
N ALA A 78 0.21 9.98 -7.36
CA ALA A 78 -0.82 11.03 -7.28
C ALA A 78 -2.11 10.50 -6.63
N LEU A 79 -2.51 9.27 -6.92
CA LEU A 79 -3.68 8.63 -6.30
C LEU A 79 -3.50 8.45 -4.79
N LEU A 80 -2.27 8.24 -4.33
CA LEU A 80 -1.97 7.97 -2.92
C LEU A 80 -1.70 9.23 -2.09
N ARG A 81 -1.71 10.41 -2.70
CA ARG A 81 -1.36 11.67 -2.02
C ARG A 81 -2.18 11.92 -0.76
N ASP A 82 -3.47 11.59 -0.78
CA ASP A 82 -4.39 11.85 0.30
C ASP A 82 -4.61 10.64 1.22
N ASP A 83 -3.81 9.58 1.05
CA ASP A 83 -3.88 8.40 1.90
C ASP A 83 -3.62 8.79 3.37
N PRO A 84 -4.57 8.55 4.28
CA PRO A 84 -4.40 8.90 5.70
C PRO A 84 -3.17 8.28 6.35
N GLY A 85 -2.78 7.09 5.89
CA GLY A 85 -1.56 6.43 6.38
C GLY A 85 -0.29 7.20 6.04
N LEU A 86 -0.26 7.86 4.87
CA LEU A 86 0.88 8.69 4.45
C LEU A 86 0.81 10.09 5.06
N VAL A 87 -0.38 10.70 5.05
CA VAL A 87 -0.58 12.05 5.58
C VAL A 87 -0.23 12.11 7.07
N SER A 88 -0.60 11.09 7.83
CA SER A 88 -0.34 11.01 9.28
C SER A 88 1.12 10.70 9.63
N GLY A 89 1.91 10.24 8.65
CA GLY A 89 3.26 9.75 8.92
C GLY A 89 3.28 8.35 9.54
N LEU A 90 2.16 7.65 9.61
CA LEU A 90 2.11 6.27 10.08
C LEU A 90 2.94 5.37 9.17
N LEU A 91 2.84 5.60 7.87
CA LEU A 91 3.51 4.82 6.84
C LEU A 91 4.32 5.71 5.91
N LEU A 92 5.38 5.15 5.38
CA LEU A 92 6.12 5.66 4.23
C LEU A 92 5.84 4.72 3.05
N CYS A 93 5.96 5.22 1.83
CA CYS A 93 5.62 4.45 0.65
C CYS A 93 6.66 4.64 -0.46
N ASP A 94 7.10 3.54 -1.04
CA ASP A 94 7.89 3.52 -2.26
C ASP A 94 6.98 3.05 -3.39
N VAL A 95 6.91 3.82 -4.48
CA VAL A 95 6.12 3.45 -5.67
C VAL A 95 7.07 3.12 -6.80
N LEU A 96 6.98 1.88 -7.28
CA LEU A 96 7.91 1.33 -8.26
C LEU A 96 7.16 0.83 -9.48
N PRO A 97 7.79 0.85 -10.67
CA PRO A 97 7.25 0.15 -11.82
C PRO A 97 7.32 -1.36 -11.59
N TRP A 98 6.31 -2.07 -12.09
CA TRP A 98 6.24 -3.52 -11.98
C TRP A 98 5.68 -4.09 -13.28
N HIS A 99 6.45 -4.93 -13.92
CA HIS A 99 6.04 -5.54 -15.18
C HIS A 99 5.68 -6.99 -14.93
N VAL A 100 4.40 -7.30 -15.06
CA VAL A 100 3.88 -8.65 -14.80
C VAL A 100 3.65 -9.38 -16.11
N ALA A 101 3.74 -10.71 -16.07
CA ALA A 101 3.44 -11.52 -17.24
C ALA A 101 1.97 -11.40 -17.59
N ASP A 102 1.72 -11.08 -18.87
CA ASP A 102 0.38 -11.02 -19.42
C ASP A 102 0.14 -12.35 -20.16
N ALA A 103 -0.55 -13.25 -19.48
CA ALA A 103 -0.80 -14.60 -20.00
C ALA A 103 -1.91 -14.64 -21.04
#